data_de452c4fdd674fb0b16da2323f181a8b
#
_entry.id   de452c4fdd674fb0b16da2323f181a8b
#
_cell.length_a   1.000
_cell.length_b   1.000
_cell.length_c   1.000
_cell.angle_alpha   90.00
_cell.angle_beta   90.00
_cell.angle_gamma   90.00
#
_symmetry.space_group_name_H-M   'P 1'
#
loop_
_entity.id
_entity.type
_entity.pdbx_description
1 polymer ?
#
loop_
_entity_poly.entity_id
_entity_poly.type
_entity_poly.pdbx_seq_one_letter_code
_entity_poly.pdbx_strand_id
1 'polypeptide(L)'
;MAWLGVALWQANPVRVGDGHEHVAVAISLARGHGPSLAPDQIPSLEAELRALGPSFARATLRSPDLVGRDGRQDVPHFWLYPLLATPFVKVALLAGVSPLWGFVALHVVLMGALIGLIVTGPAPTWTALLVLSPLVWWLDKPSTDLMLVSCLAGAMLLWTTRPGVALVLLGVGASQNPGLILVVALFAAWGSIERPARLLCRRWRTGLLVAALLTILPPAYYLWRLGIPSPLAASTATRWPGMVDALFPLTDVTMGLIVRYPPYVLAVIVAAGWLAWRELSRLRDPFVATSGLAAVALLWAVGQPVSQNHGGSPDLSRYALWLMPLALPLLQQAGTSASAVVAPIGLGLAALSAVWTLVAFPPSRPEGHLEPTPLARWLWTRHPMWSDPRPEVFAERVSHVEPPVVPAATPDCQKVLLYEGLWPVHCLPQDDPPDECFDAQRFCYANRTATGAGYLFLVEPLRPAFPIVQADRTWSRQTPAVATMRQLIRGLDFAEPAGALVSLRGVWNAAWLQQWSGPTKSVFYVRNTRADARIGVRVRQRMLARVIDLNRSVEIATYPLEPGTRHPENVPLPDASADLAIVFEPR
;
A
#
# COMPACT_ATOMS: atom_id res chain seq x y z
N MET A 1 16.38 20.45 -14.62
CA MET A 1 15.51 21.60 -14.24
C MET A 1 14.34 21.77 -15.22
N ALA A 2 14.56 21.79 -16.56
CA ALA A 2 13.44 21.91 -17.53
C ALA A 2 12.36 20.84 -17.34
N TRP A 3 12.75 19.58 -17.10
CA TRP A 3 11.85 18.49 -16.80
C TRP A 3 10.91 18.79 -15.61
N LEU A 4 11.48 19.27 -14.49
CA LEU A 4 10.69 19.64 -13.30
C LEU A 4 9.76 20.83 -13.60
N GLY A 5 10.20 21.77 -14.43
CA GLY A 5 9.36 22.89 -14.89
C GLY A 5 8.14 22.41 -15.69
N VAL A 6 8.32 21.45 -16.60
CA VAL A 6 7.21 20.85 -17.37
C VAL A 6 6.26 20.09 -16.45
N ALA A 7 6.78 19.34 -15.48
CA ALA A 7 5.96 18.62 -14.51
C ALA A 7 5.14 19.58 -13.64
N LEU A 8 5.75 20.67 -13.18
CA LEU A 8 5.04 21.70 -12.39
C LEU A 8 3.99 22.46 -13.21
N TRP A 9 4.23 22.68 -14.50
CA TRP A 9 3.24 23.28 -15.39
C TRP A 9 1.96 22.43 -15.50
N GLN A 10 2.11 21.10 -15.42
CA GLN A 10 1.00 20.15 -15.45
C GLN A 10 0.41 19.85 -14.07
N ALA A 11 1.02 20.36 -12.99
CA ALA A 11 0.60 20.08 -11.64
C ALA A 11 -0.79 20.64 -11.34
N ASN A 12 -1.65 19.79 -10.83
CA ASN A 12 -2.97 20.14 -10.31
C ASN A 12 -3.15 19.41 -8.97
N PRO A 13 -2.85 20.07 -7.84
CA PRO A 13 -2.85 19.42 -6.56
C PRO A 13 -4.20 18.80 -6.22
N VAL A 14 -4.21 17.47 -6.10
CA VAL A 14 -5.40 16.69 -5.76
C VAL A 14 -5.07 15.64 -4.71
N ARG A 15 -6.06 15.24 -3.94
CA ARG A 15 -5.94 14.12 -3.02
C ARG A 15 -5.90 12.80 -3.80
N VAL A 16 -5.03 11.90 -3.35
CA VAL A 16 -5.03 10.48 -3.70
C VAL A 16 -4.88 9.65 -2.43
N GLY A 17 -5.51 8.49 -2.38
CA GLY A 17 -5.46 7.61 -1.20
C GLY A 17 -5.71 8.38 0.11
N ASP A 18 -4.83 8.16 1.09
CA ASP A 18 -4.91 8.73 2.45
C ASP A 18 -4.39 10.17 2.57
N GLY A 19 -4.20 10.86 1.45
CA GLY A 19 -3.68 12.23 1.42
C GLY A 19 -4.45 13.22 2.28
N HIS A 20 -5.74 13.00 2.54
CA HIS A 20 -6.55 13.85 3.42
C HIS A 20 -6.06 13.87 4.87
N GLU A 21 -5.56 12.75 5.38
CA GLU A 21 -4.99 12.65 6.72
C GLU A 21 -3.73 13.50 6.84
N HIS A 22 -2.83 13.40 5.86
CA HIS A 22 -1.60 14.19 5.83
C HIS A 22 -1.89 15.68 5.78
N VAL A 23 -2.87 16.09 4.96
CA VAL A 23 -3.29 17.50 4.85
C VAL A 23 -3.88 18.00 6.17
N ALA A 24 -4.78 17.23 6.79
CA ALA A 24 -5.39 17.60 8.06
C ALA A 24 -4.36 17.78 9.18
N VAL A 25 -3.43 16.83 9.32
CA VAL A 25 -2.38 16.90 10.33
C VAL A 25 -1.44 18.08 10.07
N ALA A 26 -1.05 18.34 8.82
CA ALA A 26 -0.19 19.47 8.49
C ALA A 26 -0.88 20.83 8.76
N ILE A 27 -2.17 20.97 8.48
CA ILE A 27 -2.96 22.16 8.84
C ILE A 27 -3.03 22.33 10.35
N SER A 28 -3.30 21.26 11.10
CA SER A 28 -3.31 21.27 12.56
C SER A 28 -1.97 21.76 13.13
N LEU A 29 -0.86 21.17 12.66
CA LEU A 29 0.49 21.57 13.06
C LEU A 29 0.83 23.02 12.67
N ALA A 30 0.43 23.47 11.47
CA ALA A 30 0.66 24.84 11.01
C ALA A 30 -0.05 25.90 11.88
N ARG A 31 -1.14 25.51 12.54
CA ARG A 31 -1.89 26.32 13.52
C ARG A 31 -1.35 26.23 14.94
N GLY A 32 -0.27 25.48 15.17
CA GLY A 32 0.35 25.32 16.47
C GLY A 32 -0.30 24.24 17.35
N HIS A 33 -1.13 23.39 16.78
CA HIS A 33 -1.68 22.22 17.47
C HIS A 33 -0.75 21.01 17.35
N GLY A 34 -1.05 19.93 18.10
CA GLY A 34 -0.31 18.68 18.01
C GLY A 34 -0.67 17.84 16.78
N PRO A 35 0.04 16.71 16.54
CA PRO A 35 -0.24 15.81 15.45
C PRO A 35 -1.53 15.01 15.64
N SER A 36 -2.02 14.88 16.87
CA SER A 36 -3.32 14.27 17.18
C SER A 36 -4.42 15.34 17.18
N LEU A 37 -5.57 15.02 16.61
CA LEU A 37 -6.67 15.94 16.41
C LEU A 37 -7.61 15.96 17.63
N ALA A 38 -7.96 17.13 18.11
CA ALA A 38 -8.97 17.23 19.17
C ALA A 38 -10.38 17.01 18.59
N PRO A 39 -11.30 16.40 19.35
CA PRO A 39 -12.64 16.07 18.86
C PRO A 39 -13.41 17.27 18.31
N ASP A 40 -13.25 18.43 18.91
CA ASP A 40 -13.85 19.70 18.48
C ASP A 40 -13.26 20.28 17.20
N GLN A 41 -12.01 19.94 16.87
CA GLN A 41 -11.34 20.37 15.65
C GLN A 41 -11.74 19.55 14.42
N ILE A 42 -12.13 18.29 14.60
CA ILE A 42 -12.40 17.36 13.50
C ILE A 42 -13.48 17.89 12.55
N PRO A 43 -14.67 18.36 13.01
CA PRO A 43 -15.69 18.83 12.10
C PRO A 43 -15.26 20.02 11.23
N SER A 44 -14.51 20.95 11.83
CA SER A 44 -14.00 22.14 11.10
C SER A 44 -12.94 21.75 10.07
N LEU A 45 -12.01 20.85 10.43
CA LEU A 45 -11.01 20.32 9.50
C LEU A 45 -11.64 19.53 8.35
N GLU A 46 -12.64 18.69 8.63
CA GLU A 46 -13.36 17.97 7.57
C GLU A 46 -14.08 18.92 6.61
N ALA A 47 -14.71 19.98 7.14
CA ALA A 47 -15.35 21.00 6.32
C ALA A 47 -14.32 21.75 5.44
N GLU A 48 -13.17 22.10 6.01
CA GLU A 48 -12.07 22.73 5.29
C GLU A 48 -11.48 21.79 4.22
N LEU A 49 -11.27 20.52 4.53
CA LEU A 49 -10.83 19.54 3.55
C LEU A 49 -11.80 19.43 2.38
N ARG A 50 -13.11 19.33 2.63
CA ARG A 50 -14.13 19.26 1.56
C ARG A 50 -14.12 20.49 0.68
N ALA A 51 -13.79 21.66 1.23
CA ALA A 51 -13.66 22.90 0.46
C ALA A 51 -12.45 22.93 -0.48
N LEU A 52 -11.45 22.00 -0.30
CA LEU A 52 -10.29 21.91 -1.19
C LEU A 52 -10.61 21.31 -2.55
N GLY A 53 -11.76 20.69 -2.74
CA GLY A 53 -12.21 20.21 -4.03
C GLY A 53 -12.84 18.82 -4.03
N PRO A 54 -13.27 18.35 -5.20
CA PRO A 54 -14.03 17.09 -5.34
C PRO A 54 -13.29 15.85 -4.82
N SER A 55 -11.96 15.80 -4.92
CA SER A 55 -11.16 14.68 -4.42
C SER A 55 -11.24 14.52 -2.88
N PHE A 56 -11.69 15.55 -2.17
CA PHE A 56 -11.89 15.54 -0.73
C PHE A 56 -13.36 15.39 -0.30
N ALA A 57 -14.30 15.26 -1.22
CA ALA A 57 -15.74 15.27 -0.91
C ALA A 57 -16.14 14.17 0.10
N ARG A 58 -15.45 13.03 0.07
CA ARG A 58 -15.66 11.91 0.98
C ARG A 58 -14.58 11.82 2.07
N ALA A 59 -13.75 12.84 2.27
CA ALA A 59 -12.73 12.81 3.30
C ALA A 59 -13.38 12.77 4.69
N THR A 60 -13.06 11.75 5.45
CA THR A 60 -13.41 11.62 6.85
C THR A 60 -12.14 11.48 7.67
N LEU A 61 -12.08 12.15 8.80
CA LEU A 61 -10.98 12.04 9.75
C LEU A 61 -11.39 11.18 10.95
N ARG A 62 -12.67 10.86 11.08
CA ARG A 62 -13.19 10.10 12.22
C ARG A 62 -12.82 8.64 12.08
N SER A 63 -11.93 8.20 12.95
CA SER A 63 -11.58 6.80 13.13
C SER A 63 -11.65 6.47 14.62
N PRO A 64 -12.77 5.90 15.08
CA PRO A 64 -12.98 5.57 16.49
C PRO A 64 -11.86 4.71 17.08
N ASP A 65 -11.22 3.94 16.22
CA ASP A 65 -10.17 3.00 16.58
C ASP A 65 -8.83 3.67 16.86
N LEU A 66 -8.70 4.93 16.45
CA LEU A 66 -7.49 5.72 16.60
C LEU A 66 -7.62 6.82 17.66
N VAL A 67 -8.61 6.72 18.54
CA VAL A 67 -8.76 7.65 19.66
C VAL A 67 -7.80 7.25 20.78
N GLY A 68 -6.88 8.14 21.09
CA GLY A 68 -5.93 7.96 22.17
C GLY A 68 -6.57 8.08 23.54
N ARG A 69 -5.77 7.81 24.60
CA ARG A 69 -6.24 7.85 26.00
C ARG A 69 -6.70 9.23 26.46
N ASP A 70 -6.24 10.28 25.84
CA ASP A 70 -6.60 11.67 26.09
C ASP A 70 -7.85 12.13 25.32
N GLY A 71 -8.53 11.22 24.62
CA GLY A 71 -9.69 11.52 23.80
C GLY A 71 -9.36 12.18 22.44
N ARG A 72 -8.09 12.44 22.16
CA ARG A 72 -7.67 12.99 20.86
C ARG A 72 -7.50 11.87 19.85
N GLN A 73 -7.82 12.15 18.61
CA GLN A 73 -7.75 11.18 17.53
C GLN A 73 -6.42 11.27 16.80
N ASP A 74 -5.78 10.14 16.59
CA ASP A 74 -4.63 9.99 15.71
C ASP A 74 -5.06 9.56 14.31
N VAL A 75 -4.12 9.63 13.36
CA VAL A 75 -4.28 9.07 12.02
C VAL A 75 -3.41 7.80 11.89
N PRO A 76 -3.74 6.85 10.97
CA PRO A 76 -2.97 5.62 10.84
C PRO A 76 -1.52 5.86 10.38
N HIS A 77 -1.26 6.96 9.67
CA HIS A 77 0.06 7.31 9.17
C HIS A 77 0.83 8.20 10.14
N PHE A 78 2.11 7.89 10.34
CA PHE A 78 2.95 8.66 11.24
C PHE A 78 3.14 10.11 10.77
N TRP A 79 3.11 11.04 11.68
CA TRP A 79 3.03 12.48 11.43
C TRP A 79 4.33 13.16 10.95
N LEU A 80 5.44 12.44 10.76
CA LEU A 80 6.70 13.05 10.33
C LEU A 80 6.60 13.70 8.95
N TYR A 81 5.93 13.06 7.99
CA TYR A 81 5.73 13.66 6.67
C TYR A 81 4.86 14.92 6.72
N PRO A 82 3.69 14.95 7.36
CA PRO A 82 2.96 16.18 7.61
C PRO A 82 3.79 17.26 8.34
N LEU A 83 4.63 16.87 9.29
CA LEU A 83 5.52 17.80 10.01
C LEU A 83 6.52 18.46 9.05
N LEU A 84 7.12 17.71 8.15
CA LEU A 84 8.04 18.25 7.13
C LEU A 84 7.31 19.19 6.15
N ALA A 85 6.05 18.94 5.85
CA ALA A 85 5.22 19.79 5.01
C ALA A 85 4.75 21.07 5.74
N THR A 86 4.67 21.05 7.08
CA THR A 86 4.09 22.13 7.91
C THR A 86 4.63 23.52 7.59
N PRO A 87 5.95 23.78 7.46
CA PRO A 87 6.46 25.13 7.16
C PRO A 87 5.89 25.67 5.82
N PHE A 88 5.81 24.83 4.82
CA PHE A 88 5.29 25.20 3.49
C PHE A 88 3.76 25.37 3.51
N VAL A 89 3.05 24.49 4.22
CA VAL A 89 1.60 24.61 4.44
C VAL A 89 1.27 25.89 5.19
N LYS A 90 2.04 26.25 6.21
CA LYS A 90 1.88 27.52 6.95
C LYS A 90 2.04 28.73 6.03
N VAL A 91 3.05 28.73 5.17
CA VAL A 91 3.26 29.81 4.18
C VAL A 91 2.09 29.87 3.21
N ALA A 92 1.61 28.72 2.70
CA ALA A 92 0.44 28.67 1.82
C ALA A 92 -0.81 29.26 2.48
N LEU A 93 -1.09 28.87 3.72
CA LEU A 93 -2.24 29.39 4.48
C LEU A 93 -2.12 30.91 4.72
N LEU A 94 -0.93 31.42 5.06
CA LEU A 94 -0.70 32.86 5.24
C LEU A 94 -0.85 33.65 3.93
N ALA A 95 -0.51 33.03 2.80
CA ALA A 95 -0.69 33.61 1.46
C ALA A 95 -2.11 33.48 0.92
N GLY A 96 -3.04 32.86 1.66
CA GLY A 96 -4.42 32.64 1.21
C GLY A 96 -4.56 31.66 0.04
N VAL A 97 -3.54 30.79 -0.18
CA VAL A 97 -3.60 29.74 -1.22
C VAL A 97 -3.84 28.37 -0.60
N SER A 98 -4.29 27.42 -1.44
CA SER A 98 -4.58 26.05 -0.97
C SER A 98 -3.38 25.42 -0.25
N PRO A 99 -3.58 24.81 0.92
CA PRO A 99 -2.53 24.10 1.67
C PRO A 99 -1.87 22.96 0.88
N LEU A 100 -2.53 22.47 -0.19
CA LEU A 100 -1.96 21.44 -1.07
C LEU A 100 -0.67 21.93 -1.76
N TRP A 101 -0.56 23.21 -2.07
CA TRP A 101 0.66 23.80 -2.62
C TRP A 101 1.83 23.75 -1.65
N GLY A 102 1.57 23.65 -0.35
CA GLY A 102 2.61 23.40 0.65
C GLY A 102 3.27 22.03 0.47
N PHE A 103 2.48 21.01 0.13
CA PHE A 103 3.03 19.67 -0.17
C PHE A 103 3.78 19.67 -1.51
N VAL A 104 3.27 20.35 -2.53
CA VAL A 104 4.01 20.55 -3.79
C VAL A 104 5.36 21.21 -3.54
N ALA A 105 5.41 22.24 -2.71
CA ALA A 105 6.66 22.93 -2.38
C ALA A 105 7.66 21.99 -1.66
N LEU A 106 7.22 21.18 -0.70
CA LEU A 106 8.05 20.14 -0.08
C LEU A 106 8.58 19.15 -1.14
N HIS A 107 7.70 18.68 -2.02
CA HIS A 107 8.08 17.73 -3.07
C HIS A 107 9.07 18.32 -4.08
N VAL A 108 8.93 19.58 -4.43
CA VAL A 108 9.90 20.31 -5.28
C VAL A 108 11.26 20.39 -4.60
N VAL A 109 11.31 20.67 -3.31
CA VAL A 109 12.57 20.69 -2.54
C VAL A 109 13.21 19.29 -2.54
N LEU A 110 12.44 18.25 -2.26
CA LEU A 110 12.94 16.86 -2.25
C LEU A 110 13.45 16.43 -3.64
N MET A 111 12.68 16.71 -4.69
CA MET A 111 13.04 16.39 -6.06
C MET A 111 14.26 17.21 -6.52
N GLY A 112 14.32 18.50 -6.17
CA GLY A 112 15.45 19.36 -6.46
C GLY A 112 16.74 18.88 -5.78
N ALA A 113 16.65 18.48 -4.50
CA ALA A 113 17.77 17.89 -3.79
C ALA A 113 18.24 16.57 -4.43
N LEU A 114 17.29 15.71 -4.83
CA LEU A 114 17.60 14.46 -5.52
C LEU A 114 18.27 14.70 -6.87
N ILE A 115 17.75 15.63 -7.68
CA ILE A 115 18.38 16.03 -8.95
C ILE A 115 19.79 16.57 -8.70
N GLY A 116 19.98 17.39 -7.66
CA GLY A 116 21.30 17.88 -7.28
C GLY A 116 22.28 16.75 -6.97
N LEU A 117 21.88 15.75 -6.20
CA LEU A 117 22.70 14.57 -5.91
C LEU A 117 23.03 13.74 -7.15
N ILE A 118 22.06 13.59 -8.07
CA ILE A 118 22.25 12.86 -9.33
C ILE A 118 23.25 13.58 -10.24
N VAL A 119 23.09 14.89 -10.44
CA VAL A 119 23.95 15.68 -11.32
C VAL A 119 25.39 15.76 -10.82
N THR A 120 25.58 15.83 -9.50
CA THR A 120 26.91 15.88 -8.87
C THR A 120 27.49 14.49 -8.58
N GLY A 121 26.69 13.44 -8.74
CA GLY A 121 27.07 12.06 -8.48
C GLY A 121 27.76 11.37 -9.66
N PRO A 122 28.24 10.14 -9.45
CA PRO A 122 28.74 9.29 -10.53
C PRO A 122 27.59 8.84 -11.44
N ALA A 123 27.85 8.69 -12.74
CA ALA A 123 26.91 8.17 -13.74
C ALA A 123 25.56 8.90 -13.82
N PRO A 124 25.54 10.24 -13.99
CA PRO A 124 24.30 11.03 -13.91
C PRO A 124 23.23 10.61 -14.94
N THR A 125 23.60 10.16 -16.14
CA THR A 125 22.66 9.71 -17.16
C THR A 125 21.88 8.44 -16.74
N TRP A 126 22.56 7.50 -16.07
CA TRP A 126 21.95 6.26 -15.60
C TRP A 126 21.11 6.47 -14.34
N THR A 127 21.58 7.30 -13.43
CA THR A 127 20.86 7.59 -12.19
C THR A 127 19.67 8.55 -12.41
N ALA A 128 19.72 9.38 -13.47
CA ALA A 128 18.61 10.24 -13.87
C ALA A 128 17.33 9.48 -14.24
N LEU A 129 17.43 8.19 -14.62
CA LEU A 129 16.27 7.32 -14.86
C LEU A 129 15.28 7.34 -13.72
N LEU A 130 15.74 7.53 -12.49
CA LEU A 130 14.86 7.60 -11.32
C LEU A 130 14.00 8.88 -11.30
N VAL A 131 14.57 10.03 -11.58
CA VAL A 131 13.81 11.31 -11.61
C VAL A 131 13.02 11.50 -12.91
N LEU A 132 13.39 10.77 -13.96
CA LEU A 132 12.65 10.69 -15.22
C LEU A 132 11.59 9.58 -15.20
N SER A 133 11.22 9.08 -14.03
CA SER A 133 10.30 7.97 -13.81
C SER A 133 8.89 8.46 -13.43
N PRO A 134 7.91 7.55 -13.31
CA PRO A 134 6.59 7.84 -12.78
C PRO A 134 6.56 8.53 -11.40
N LEU A 135 7.69 8.66 -10.73
CA LEU A 135 7.82 9.42 -9.48
C LEU A 135 7.28 10.87 -9.62
N VAL A 136 7.37 11.45 -10.81
CA VAL A 136 6.87 12.80 -11.09
C VAL A 136 5.35 12.92 -10.93
N TRP A 137 4.60 11.84 -11.09
CA TRP A 137 3.16 11.84 -10.89
C TRP A 137 2.76 12.20 -9.46
N TRP A 138 3.60 11.87 -8.46
CA TRP A 138 3.37 12.21 -7.06
C TRP A 138 3.76 13.63 -6.69
N LEU A 139 4.29 14.41 -7.63
CA LEU A 139 4.79 15.77 -7.35
C LEU A 139 3.71 16.68 -6.73
N ASP A 140 2.48 16.54 -7.16
CA ASP A 140 1.33 17.35 -6.73
C ASP A 140 0.30 16.58 -5.88
N LYS A 141 0.69 15.41 -5.37
CA LYS A 141 -0.17 14.58 -4.51
C LYS A 141 0.35 14.60 -3.06
N PRO A 142 -0.48 14.91 -2.05
CA PRO A 142 -0.07 14.85 -0.65
C PRO A 142 0.09 13.40 -0.18
N SER A 143 1.13 12.73 -0.68
CA SER A 143 1.46 11.32 -0.40
C SER A 143 2.91 11.18 0.04
N THR A 144 3.19 10.20 0.88
CA THR A 144 4.53 9.89 1.38
C THR A 144 5.47 9.31 0.33
N ASP A 145 4.94 8.81 -0.81
CA ASP A 145 5.71 8.04 -1.78
C ASP A 145 6.91 8.79 -2.36
N LEU A 146 6.73 10.06 -2.75
CA LEU A 146 7.84 10.87 -3.26
C LEU A 146 8.92 11.07 -2.21
N MET A 147 8.56 11.30 -0.96
CA MET A 147 9.51 11.43 0.15
C MET A 147 10.24 10.11 0.40
N LEU A 148 9.53 8.99 0.43
CA LEU A 148 10.13 7.66 0.61
C LEU A 148 11.16 7.35 -0.47
N VAL A 149 10.79 7.54 -1.74
CA VAL A 149 11.69 7.31 -2.88
C VAL A 149 12.89 8.26 -2.82
N SER A 150 12.68 9.53 -2.49
CA SER A 150 13.76 10.52 -2.35
C SER A 150 14.73 10.15 -1.21
N CYS A 151 14.23 9.68 -0.08
CA CYS A 151 15.04 9.22 1.04
C CYS A 151 15.86 7.96 0.68
N LEU A 152 15.23 6.96 0.08
CA LEU A 152 15.92 5.75 -0.38
C LEU A 152 16.99 6.09 -1.43
N ALA A 153 16.64 6.89 -2.43
CA ALA A 153 17.56 7.30 -3.49
C ALA A 153 18.73 8.13 -2.94
N GLY A 154 18.43 9.11 -2.10
CA GLY A 154 19.45 9.91 -1.42
C GLY A 154 20.39 9.06 -0.58
N ALA A 155 19.85 8.04 0.10
CA ALA A 155 20.67 7.08 0.85
C ALA A 155 21.60 6.28 -0.06
N MET A 156 21.10 5.76 -1.18
CA MET A 156 21.93 5.02 -2.14
C MET A 156 23.01 5.90 -2.76
N LEU A 157 22.69 7.13 -3.15
CA LEU A 157 23.63 8.08 -3.74
C LEU A 157 24.71 8.55 -2.77
N LEU A 158 24.38 8.67 -1.47
CA LEU A 158 25.28 9.15 -0.42
C LEU A 158 26.03 8.03 0.32
N TRP A 159 25.69 6.76 0.08
CA TRP A 159 26.21 5.65 0.88
C TRP A 159 27.74 5.58 0.93
N THR A 160 28.38 5.75 -0.19
CA THR A 160 29.84 5.66 -0.29
C THR A 160 30.57 6.87 0.30
N THR A 161 29.96 8.06 0.23
CA THR A 161 30.59 9.34 0.63
C THR A 161 30.17 9.81 2.03
N ARG A 162 28.89 9.61 2.39
CA ARG A 162 28.29 10.09 3.65
C ARG A 162 27.38 9.02 4.28
N PRO A 163 27.90 7.86 4.63
CA PRO A 163 27.06 6.70 5.05
C PRO A 163 26.22 6.98 6.32
N GLY A 164 26.68 7.85 7.23
CA GLY A 164 25.87 8.25 8.38
C GLY A 164 24.62 9.07 7.98
N VAL A 165 24.73 9.95 6.97
CA VAL A 165 23.59 10.68 6.40
C VAL A 165 22.67 9.72 5.67
N ALA A 166 23.23 8.77 4.92
CA ALA A 166 22.45 7.74 4.24
C ALA A 166 21.59 6.93 5.21
N LEU A 167 22.14 6.53 6.37
CA LEU A 167 21.35 5.85 7.42
C LEU A 167 20.22 6.73 7.95
N VAL A 168 20.48 8.02 8.18
CA VAL A 168 19.42 8.95 8.62
C VAL A 168 18.29 9.02 7.60
N LEU A 169 18.60 9.12 6.32
CA LEU A 169 17.59 9.13 5.25
C LEU A 169 16.79 7.81 5.22
N LEU A 170 17.45 6.66 5.36
CA LEU A 170 16.76 5.38 5.50
C LEU A 170 15.83 5.36 6.73
N GLY A 171 16.27 5.89 7.87
CA GLY A 171 15.47 6.02 9.08
C GLY A 171 14.24 6.93 8.89
N VAL A 172 14.38 8.06 8.17
CA VAL A 172 13.25 8.92 7.78
C VAL A 172 12.24 8.15 6.95
N GLY A 173 12.69 7.38 5.96
CA GLY A 173 11.82 6.51 5.18
C GLY A 173 11.09 5.47 6.04
N ALA A 174 11.83 4.76 6.90
CA ALA A 174 11.30 3.73 7.77
C ALA A 174 10.30 4.26 8.80
N SER A 175 10.41 5.53 9.21
CA SER A 175 9.44 6.16 10.10
C SER A 175 8.05 6.30 9.50
N GLN A 176 7.94 6.32 8.17
CA GLN A 176 6.66 6.41 7.47
C GLN A 176 6.13 5.03 7.07
N ASN A 177 7.02 4.10 6.78
CA ASN A 177 6.62 2.76 6.37
C ASN A 177 7.43 1.67 7.05
N PRO A 178 6.79 0.84 7.91
CA PRO A 178 7.49 -0.22 8.65
C PRO A 178 8.22 -1.23 7.75
N GLY A 179 7.78 -1.45 6.51
CA GLY A 179 8.46 -2.35 5.56
C GLY A 179 9.91 -1.97 5.28
N LEU A 180 10.27 -0.68 5.44
CA LEU A 180 11.65 -0.19 5.26
C LEU A 180 12.56 -0.46 6.45
N ILE A 181 12.06 -0.92 7.59
CA ILE A 181 12.88 -1.29 8.77
C ILE A 181 13.93 -2.34 8.40
N LEU A 182 13.54 -3.32 7.58
CA LEU A 182 14.47 -4.35 7.11
C LEU A 182 15.60 -3.76 6.25
N VAL A 183 15.28 -2.78 5.41
CA VAL A 183 16.30 -2.08 4.60
C VAL A 183 17.28 -1.34 5.51
N VAL A 184 16.79 -0.60 6.51
CA VAL A 184 17.64 0.09 7.51
C VAL A 184 18.55 -0.91 8.21
N ALA A 185 17.99 -2.02 8.71
CA ALA A 185 18.73 -3.04 9.44
C ALA A 185 19.85 -3.68 8.58
N LEU A 186 19.54 -4.03 7.33
CA LEU A 186 20.52 -4.61 6.40
C LEU A 186 21.68 -3.65 6.13
N PHE A 187 21.39 -2.38 5.82
CA PHE A 187 22.43 -1.39 5.55
C PHE A 187 23.24 -1.04 6.81
N ALA A 188 22.61 -0.95 7.97
CA ALA A 188 23.29 -0.72 9.24
C ALA A 188 24.23 -1.88 9.60
N ALA A 189 23.75 -3.13 9.47
CA ALA A 189 24.54 -4.34 9.72
C ALA A 189 25.72 -4.44 8.74
N TRP A 190 25.44 -4.34 7.43
CA TRP A 190 26.49 -4.41 6.42
C TRP A 190 27.55 -3.31 6.62
N GLY A 191 27.14 -2.05 6.79
CA GLY A 191 28.10 -0.96 6.97
C GLY A 191 28.95 -1.09 8.23
N SER A 192 28.46 -1.79 9.26
CA SER A 192 29.21 -2.09 10.47
C SER A 192 30.19 -3.27 10.27
N ILE A 193 29.80 -4.28 9.49
CA ILE A 193 30.62 -5.48 9.22
C ILE A 193 31.72 -5.16 8.20
N GLU A 194 31.38 -4.47 7.10
CA GLU A 194 32.33 -4.14 6.03
C GLU A 194 33.51 -3.29 6.52
N ARG A 195 33.23 -2.35 7.41
CA ARG A 195 34.24 -1.43 7.96
C ARG A 195 34.04 -1.26 9.47
N PRO A 196 34.52 -2.21 10.29
CA PRO A 196 34.37 -2.14 11.74
C PRO A 196 34.89 -0.83 12.37
N ALA A 197 35.91 -0.22 11.76
CA ALA A 197 36.42 1.08 12.18
C ALA A 197 35.37 2.21 12.11
N ARG A 198 34.29 2.05 11.31
CA ARG A 198 33.17 2.99 11.30
C ARG A 198 32.45 3.05 12.64
N LEU A 199 32.41 1.96 13.41
CA LEU A 199 31.82 1.93 14.74
C LEU A 199 32.55 2.86 15.73
N LEU A 200 33.81 3.22 15.45
CA LEU A 200 34.57 4.22 16.21
C LEU A 200 34.34 5.63 15.67
N CYS A 201 33.85 5.79 14.44
CA CYS A 201 33.59 7.08 13.82
C CYS A 201 32.33 7.73 14.43
N ARG A 202 32.48 8.94 15.00
CA ARG A 202 31.36 9.69 15.60
C ARG A 202 30.21 9.90 14.62
N ARG A 203 30.49 10.26 13.35
CA ARG A 203 29.47 10.52 12.33
C ARG A 203 28.64 9.26 12.00
N TRP A 204 29.29 8.08 11.98
CA TRP A 204 28.60 6.80 11.78
C TRP A 204 27.68 6.49 12.94
N ARG A 205 28.21 6.55 14.18
CA ARG A 205 27.41 6.28 15.39
C ARG A 205 26.24 7.22 15.54
N THR A 206 26.42 8.52 15.25
CA THR A 206 25.33 9.50 15.26
C THR A 206 24.29 9.15 14.19
N GLY A 207 24.70 8.81 12.96
CA GLY A 207 23.79 8.37 11.90
C GLY A 207 23.00 7.13 12.28
N LEU A 208 23.68 6.13 12.84
CA LEU A 208 23.05 4.88 13.31
C LEU A 208 22.05 5.15 14.45
N LEU A 209 22.41 5.94 15.43
CA LEU A 209 21.54 6.32 16.55
C LEU A 209 20.30 7.06 16.05
N VAL A 210 20.47 8.07 15.20
CA VAL A 210 19.35 8.84 14.66
C VAL A 210 18.44 7.96 13.80
N ALA A 211 19.00 7.08 12.95
CA ALA A 211 18.22 6.14 12.18
C ALA A 211 17.42 5.19 13.07
N ALA A 212 18.04 4.64 14.12
CA ALA A 212 17.37 3.78 15.09
C ALA A 212 16.23 4.53 15.82
N LEU A 213 16.49 5.76 16.27
CA LEU A 213 15.46 6.60 16.91
C LEU A 213 14.29 6.87 15.95
N LEU A 214 14.56 7.27 14.71
CA LEU A 214 13.51 7.51 13.70
C LEU A 214 12.71 6.25 13.41
N THR A 215 13.34 5.08 13.40
CA THR A 215 12.68 3.80 13.17
C THR A 215 11.80 3.37 14.35
N ILE A 216 12.25 3.63 15.58
CA ILE A 216 11.55 3.24 16.81
C ILE A 216 10.44 4.25 17.18
N LEU A 217 10.59 5.50 16.80
CA LEU A 217 9.68 6.58 17.21
C LEU A 217 8.21 6.31 16.82
N PRO A 218 7.84 5.87 15.60
CA PRO A 218 6.45 5.59 15.26
C PRO A 218 5.84 4.47 16.11
N PRO A 219 6.43 3.28 16.24
CA PRO A 219 5.85 2.24 17.07
C PRO A 219 5.82 2.63 18.56
N ALA A 220 6.80 3.37 19.07
CA ALA A 220 6.78 3.88 20.44
C ALA A 220 5.66 4.89 20.66
N TYR A 221 5.46 5.81 19.70
CA TYR A 221 4.39 6.80 19.73
C TYR A 221 3.01 6.13 19.76
N TYR A 222 2.74 5.20 18.83
CA TYR A 222 1.44 4.55 18.76
C TYR A 222 1.21 3.57 19.93
N LEU A 223 2.26 2.91 20.41
CA LEU A 223 2.15 2.08 21.60
C LEU A 223 1.78 2.91 22.84
N TRP A 224 2.39 4.08 22.98
CA TRP A 224 2.06 5.02 24.06
C TRP A 224 0.65 5.58 23.92
N ARG A 225 0.24 5.98 22.70
CA ARG A 225 -1.04 6.62 22.43
C ARG A 225 -2.22 5.65 22.40
N LEU A 226 -2.07 4.56 21.68
CA LEU A 226 -3.15 3.65 21.29
C LEU A 226 -3.01 2.25 21.91
N GLY A 227 -1.85 1.93 22.50
CA GLY A 227 -1.56 0.59 23.01
C GLY A 227 -1.24 -0.45 21.94
N ILE A 228 -1.03 -0.03 20.69
CA ILE A 228 -0.64 -0.87 19.56
C ILE A 228 0.57 -0.25 18.86
N PRO A 229 1.55 -1.04 18.39
CA PRO A 229 2.78 -0.49 17.79
C PRO A 229 2.58 0.10 16.39
N SER A 230 1.54 -0.31 15.67
CA SER A 230 1.23 0.17 14.32
C SER A 230 -0.26 0.04 14.03
N PRO A 231 -0.98 1.15 13.83
CA PRO A 231 -2.38 1.10 13.40
C PRO A 231 -2.55 0.37 12.06
N LEU A 232 -1.69 0.63 11.09
CA LEU A 232 -1.73 -0.03 9.78
C LEU A 232 -1.58 -1.55 9.90
N ALA A 233 -0.59 -2.02 10.68
CA ALA A 233 -0.40 -3.46 10.89
C ALA A 233 -1.55 -4.09 11.69
N ALA A 234 -2.19 -3.34 12.58
CA ALA A 234 -3.31 -3.83 13.37
C ALA A 234 -4.62 -3.90 12.56
N SER A 235 -4.78 -3.05 11.54
CA SER A 235 -5.95 -3.05 10.66
C SER A 235 -5.81 -3.97 9.44
N THR A 236 -4.61 -4.44 9.14
CA THR A 236 -4.34 -5.25 7.95
C THR A 236 -4.05 -6.69 8.35
N ALA A 237 -4.79 -7.64 7.76
CA ALA A 237 -4.46 -9.05 7.87
C ALA A 237 -3.11 -9.30 7.18
N THR A 238 -2.20 -9.98 7.90
CA THR A 238 -0.88 -10.33 7.37
C THR A 238 -0.75 -11.84 7.28
N ARG A 239 0.00 -12.29 6.26
CA ARG A 239 0.34 -13.70 6.07
C ARG A 239 1.80 -13.82 5.64
N TRP A 240 2.36 -15.03 5.73
CA TRP A 240 3.63 -15.30 5.09
C TRP A 240 3.43 -15.20 3.56
N PRO A 241 4.13 -14.29 2.86
CA PRO A 241 3.90 -14.09 1.43
C PRO A 241 4.38 -15.30 0.63
N GLY A 242 3.55 -15.71 -0.32
CA GLY A 242 4.01 -16.58 -1.41
C GLY A 242 4.94 -15.82 -2.36
N MET A 243 5.61 -16.54 -3.27
CA MET A 243 6.48 -15.90 -4.27
C MET A 243 5.69 -14.92 -5.17
N VAL A 244 4.48 -15.28 -5.57
CA VAL A 244 3.60 -14.42 -6.37
C VAL A 244 3.24 -13.15 -5.61
N ASP A 245 2.98 -13.26 -4.31
CA ASP A 245 2.66 -12.12 -3.46
C ASP A 245 3.85 -11.16 -3.32
N ALA A 246 5.05 -11.70 -3.11
CA ALA A 246 6.26 -10.91 -2.97
C ALA A 246 6.66 -10.23 -4.30
N LEU A 247 6.53 -10.94 -5.42
CA LEU A 247 6.91 -10.40 -6.73
C LEU A 247 5.85 -9.50 -7.38
N PHE A 248 4.66 -9.40 -6.80
CA PHE A 248 3.55 -8.63 -7.35
C PHE A 248 3.94 -7.21 -7.83
N PRO A 249 4.69 -6.39 -7.07
CA PRO A 249 5.04 -5.04 -7.54
C PRO A 249 5.85 -5.03 -8.83
N LEU A 250 6.52 -6.12 -9.16
CA LEU A 250 7.33 -6.24 -10.38
C LEU A 250 6.54 -6.89 -11.52
N THR A 251 5.79 -7.95 -11.26
CA THR A 251 5.30 -8.90 -12.27
C THR A 251 3.81 -8.81 -12.57
N ASP A 252 3.04 -8.12 -11.74
CA ASP A 252 1.60 -8.01 -11.99
C ASP A 252 1.31 -7.41 -13.36
N VAL A 253 0.42 -8.06 -14.11
CA VAL A 253 0.12 -7.69 -15.50
C VAL A 253 -0.68 -6.39 -15.61
N THR A 254 -1.23 -5.90 -14.50
CA THR A 254 -1.98 -4.62 -14.44
C THR A 254 -1.16 -3.48 -13.88
N MET A 255 -0.42 -3.71 -12.80
CA MET A 255 0.24 -2.66 -12.01
C MET A 255 1.74 -2.87 -11.82
N GLY A 256 2.28 -3.98 -12.30
CA GLY A 256 3.69 -4.32 -12.12
C GLY A 256 4.64 -3.42 -12.91
N LEU A 257 5.84 -3.23 -12.38
CA LEU A 257 6.89 -2.40 -12.97
C LEU A 257 7.26 -2.84 -14.38
N ILE A 258 7.33 -4.16 -14.62
CA ILE A 258 7.72 -4.72 -15.92
C ILE A 258 6.78 -4.27 -17.03
N VAL A 259 5.48 -4.24 -16.74
CA VAL A 259 4.46 -3.93 -17.75
C VAL A 259 4.20 -2.42 -17.85
N ARG A 260 4.16 -1.75 -16.72
CA ARG A 260 3.80 -0.32 -16.70
C ARG A 260 4.98 0.61 -16.96
N TYR A 261 6.19 0.22 -16.57
CA TYR A 261 7.37 1.06 -16.77
C TYR A 261 8.58 0.27 -17.29
N PRO A 262 8.47 -0.35 -18.48
CA PRO A 262 9.53 -1.17 -19.08
C PRO A 262 10.88 -0.44 -19.30
N PRO A 263 10.96 0.90 -19.54
CA PRO A 263 12.25 1.56 -19.74
C PRO A 263 13.21 1.38 -18.56
N TYR A 264 12.73 1.44 -17.33
CA TYR A 264 13.56 1.25 -16.15
C TYR A 264 14.02 -0.20 -16.00
N VAL A 265 13.11 -1.14 -16.20
CA VAL A 265 13.43 -2.57 -16.16
C VAL A 265 14.48 -2.92 -17.22
N LEU A 266 14.33 -2.39 -18.43
CA LEU A 266 15.31 -2.55 -19.49
C LEU A 266 16.68 -1.99 -19.09
N ALA A 267 16.71 -0.81 -18.44
CA ALA A 267 17.95 -0.21 -17.95
C ALA A 267 18.64 -1.12 -16.92
N VAL A 268 17.88 -1.68 -15.98
CA VAL A 268 18.41 -2.61 -14.97
C VAL A 268 18.96 -3.89 -15.62
N ILE A 269 18.23 -4.47 -16.57
CA ILE A 269 18.65 -5.67 -17.31
C ILE A 269 19.93 -5.39 -18.11
N VAL A 270 19.98 -4.28 -18.86
CA VAL A 270 21.14 -3.88 -19.65
C VAL A 270 22.35 -3.63 -18.75
N ALA A 271 22.16 -2.91 -17.63
CA ALA A 271 23.24 -2.67 -16.67
C ALA A 271 23.79 -3.99 -16.09
N ALA A 272 22.90 -4.87 -15.62
CA ALA A 272 23.28 -6.16 -15.06
C ALA A 272 23.98 -7.05 -16.09
N GLY A 273 23.42 -7.15 -17.30
CA GLY A 273 23.99 -7.94 -18.39
C GLY A 273 25.36 -7.42 -18.83
N TRP A 274 25.52 -6.09 -18.96
CA TRP A 274 26.79 -5.46 -19.27
C TRP A 274 27.86 -5.78 -18.23
N LEU A 275 27.54 -5.58 -16.94
CA LEU A 275 28.48 -5.85 -15.85
C LEU A 275 28.81 -7.34 -15.74
N ALA A 276 27.83 -8.23 -15.92
CA ALA A 276 28.06 -9.67 -15.91
C ALA A 276 29.02 -10.10 -17.04
N TRP A 277 28.89 -9.48 -18.21
CA TRP A 277 29.71 -9.82 -19.38
C TRP A 277 31.11 -9.22 -19.31
N ARG A 278 31.25 -7.96 -18.91
CA ARG A 278 32.47 -7.19 -19.02
C ARG A 278 33.20 -6.92 -17.70
N GLU A 279 32.45 -6.79 -16.62
CA GLU A 279 32.97 -6.27 -15.35
C GLU A 279 32.33 -7.00 -14.14
N LEU A 280 32.41 -8.34 -14.15
CA LEU A 280 31.75 -9.18 -13.15
C LEU A 280 32.12 -8.80 -11.70
N SER A 281 33.33 -8.30 -11.46
CA SER A 281 33.77 -7.80 -10.15
C SER A 281 32.89 -6.66 -9.63
N ARG A 282 32.43 -5.76 -10.51
CA ARG A 282 31.52 -4.65 -10.15
C ARG A 282 30.10 -5.14 -9.87
N LEU A 283 29.65 -6.18 -10.59
CA LEU A 283 28.34 -6.79 -10.27
C LEU A 283 28.40 -7.46 -8.89
N ARG A 284 29.56 -7.99 -8.50
CA ARG A 284 29.80 -8.59 -7.19
C ARG A 284 30.18 -7.59 -6.10
N ASP A 285 30.11 -6.28 -6.39
CA ASP A 285 30.35 -5.24 -5.39
C ASP A 285 29.40 -5.44 -4.20
N PRO A 286 29.91 -5.45 -2.98
CA PRO A 286 29.09 -5.69 -1.79
C PRO A 286 27.94 -4.67 -1.61
N PHE A 287 28.09 -3.45 -2.11
CA PHE A 287 27.04 -2.45 -2.09
C PHE A 287 25.90 -2.82 -3.04
N VAL A 288 26.22 -3.29 -4.26
CA VAL A 288 25.23 -3.82 -5.21
C VAL A 288 24.51 -5.03 -4.62
N ALA A 289 25.27 -5.97 -4.06
CA ALA A 289 24.71 -7.18 -3.44
C ALA A 289 23.78 -6.86 -2.26
N THR A 290 24.20 -5.96 -1.36
CA THR A 290 23.38 -5.55 -0.20
C THR A 290 22.11 -4.83 -0.65
N SER A 291 22.21 -3.99 -1.70
CA SER A 291 21.05 -3.30 -2.26
C SER A 291 20.06 -4.28 -2.91
N GLY A 292 20.57 -5.30 -3.60
CA GLY A 292 19.76 -6.41 -4.10
C GLY A 292 19.05 -7.20 -3.00
N LEU A 293 19.78 -7.51 -1.92
CA LEU A 293 19.20 -8.18 -0.74
C LEU A 293 18.13 -7.30 -0.07
N ALA A 294 18.37 -5.99 0.01
CA ALA A 294 17.40 -5.04 0.53
C ALA A 294 16.14 -4.96 -0.35
N ALA A 295 16.27 -5.07 -1.68
CA ALA A 295 15.14 -5.16 -2.58
C ALA A 295 14.32 -6.44 -2.34
N VAL A 296 14.96 -7.58 -2.16
CA VAL A 296 14.29 -8.85 -1.80
C VAL A 296 13.58 -8.73 -0.45
N ALA A 297 14.23 -8.15 0.56
CA ALA A 297 13.62 -7.94 1.87
C ALA A 297 12.41 -7.00 1.81
N LEU A 298 12.48 -5.95 1.01
CA LEU A 298 11.37 -5.03 0.79
C LEU A 298 10.21 -5.71 0.05
N LEU A 299 10.49 -6.47 -1.01
CA LEU A 299 9.48 -7.27 -1.73
C LEU A 299 8.77 -8.23 -0.78
N TRP A 300 9.52 -8.92 0.09
CA TRP A 300 8.94 -9.79 1.10
C TRP A 300 8.05 -9.00 2.08
N ALA A 301 8.50 -7.85 2.56
CA ALA A 301 7.76 -7.03 3.49
C ALA A 301 6.44 -6.50 2.90
N VAL A 302 6.47 -6.00 1.66
CA VAL A 302 5.26 -5.47 0.98
C VAL A 302 4.32 -6.56 0.47
N GLY A 303 4.79 -7.81 0.42
CA GLY A 303 3.96 -8.97 0.08
C GLY A 303 3.20 -9.57 1.26
N GLN A 304 3.52 -9.18 2.52
CA GLN A 304 2.87 -9.74 3.71
C GLN A 304 1.39 -9.37 3.86
N PRO A 305 0.94 -8.13 3.61
CA PRO A 305 -0.47 -7.78 3.72
C PRO A 305 -1.33 -8.63 2.78
N VAL A 306 -2.44 -9.14 3.29
CA VAL A 306 -3.43 -9.87 2.47
C VAL A 306 -4.09 -8.91 1.49
N SER A 307 -4.44 -7.70 1.96
CA SER A 307 -4.83 -6.60 1.10
C SER A 307 -3.61 -5.73 0.79
N GLN A 308 -3.27 -5.62 -0.48
CA GLN A 308 -2.11 -4.81 -0.92
C GLN A 308 -2.53 -3.41 -1.33
N ASN A 309 -3.33 -2.77 -0.53
CA ASN A 309 -3.86 -1.43 -0.76
C ASN A 309 -3.03 -0.58 -1.74
N HIS A 310 -3.45 -0.54 -3.00
CA HIS A 310 -2.81 0.20 -4.09
C HIS A 310 -3.47 1.55 -4.36
N GLY A 311 -4.28 2.05 -3.43
CA GLY A 311 -4.87 3.37 -3.51
C GLY A 311 -3.84 4.46 -3.75
N GLY A 312 -4.21 5.46 -4.51
CA GLY A 312 -3.36 6.60 -4.80
C GLY A 312 -2.26 6.32 -5.83
N SER A 313 -2.54 5.56 -6.88
CA SER A 313 -1.55 5.15 -7.88
C SER A 313 -2.00 5.51 -9.30
N PRO A 314 -1.07 5.86 -10.21
CA PRO A 314 -1.36 6.08 -11.62
C PRO A 314 -1.27 4.78 -12.43
N ASP A 315 -1.90 3.71 -12.01
CA ASP A 315 -1.78 2.34 -12.58
C ASP A 315 -0.45 1.61 -12.35
N LEU A 316 0.52 2.21 -11.69
CA LEU A 316 1.76 1.57 -11.29
C LEU A 316 1.76 1.36 -9.78
N SER A 317 2.05 0.15 -9.33
CA SER A 317 2.18 -0.13 -7.90
C SER A 317 3.17 0.85 -7.24
N ARG A 318 2.73 1.56 -6.19
CA ARG A 318 3.60 2.46 -5.43
C ARG A 318 4.80 1.71 -4.82
N TYR A 319 4.62 0.44 -4.48
CA TYR A 319 5.70 -0.40 -3.95
C TYR A 319 6.78 -0.69 -5.01
N ALA A 320 6.42 -0.71 -6.29
CA ALA A 320 7.39 -0.81 -7.37
C ALA A 320 8.32 0.40 -7.44
N LEU A 321 7.79 1.60 -7.15
CA LEU A 321 8.62 2.81 -7.07
C LEU A 321 9.62 2.76 -5.92
N TRP A 322 9.26 2.16 -4.78
CA TRP A 322 10.17 2.04 -3.64
C TRP A 322 11.34 1.10 -3.91
N LEU A 323 11.19 0.17 -4.86
CA LEU A 323 12.26 -0.73 -5.29
C LEU A 323 13.26 -0.04 -6.23
N MET A 324 12.82 0.95 -7.01
CA MET A 324 13.67 1.59 -8.01
C MET A 324 14.97 2.19 -7.41
N PRO A 325 14.96 2.93 -6.29
CA PRO A 325 16.19 3.43 -5.69
C PRO A 325 17.22 2.34 -5.35
N LEU A 326 16.78 1.14 -5.02
CA LEU A 326 17.67 0.03 -4.67
C LEU A 326 18.44 -0.54 -5.88
N ALA A 327 18.06 -0.20 -7.11
CA ALA A 327 18.85 -0.51 -8.30
C ALA A 327 19.92 0.57 -8.63
N LEU A 328 19.90 1.74 -7.96
CA LEU A 328 20.88 2.80 -8.23
C LEU A 328 22.35 2.38 -8.11
N PRO A 329 22.78 1.57 -7.11
CA PRO A 329 24.15 1.09 -7.05
C PRO A 329 24.56 0.32 -8.32
N LEU A 330 23.69 -0.54 -8.83
CA LEU A 330 23.92 -1.27 -10.09
C LEU A 330 24.03 -0.32 -11.28
N LEU A 331 23.11 0.64 -11.40
CA LEU A 331 23.10 1.64 -12.46
C LEU A 331 24.34 2.54 -12.40
N GLN A 332 24.81 2.92 -11.21
CA GLN A 332 26.04 3.66 -11.00
C GLN A 332 27.27 2.87 -11.48
N GLN A 333 27.36 1.60 -11.10
CA GLN A 333 28.46 0.74 -11.50
C GLN A 333 28.53 0.59 -13.03
N ALA A 334 27.38 0.40 -13.69
CA ALA A 334 27.30 0.35 -15.14
C ALA A 334 27.70 1.69 -15.79
N GLY A 335 27.14 2.79 -15.31
CA GLY A 335 27.37 4.11 -15.89
C GLY A 335 28.78 4.67 -15.68
N THR A 336 29.53 4.16 -14.70
CA THR A 336 30.96 4.48 -14.49
C THR A 336 31.90 3.55 -15.26
N SER A 337 31.38 2.60 -16.06
CA SER A 337 32.20 1.77 -16.96
C SER A 337 32.94 2.64 -17.94
N ALA A 338 34.23 2.32 -18.16
CA ALA A 338 35.08 3.04 -19.10
C ALA A 338 34.72 2.84 -20.60
N SER A 339 33.66 2.06 -20.87
CA SER A 339 33.26 1.76 -22.24
C SER A 339 32.52 2.93 -22.91
N ALA A 340 32.96 3.33 -24.08
CA ALA A 340 32.31 4.38 -24.88
C ALA A 340 30.85 4.05 -25.28
N VAL A 341 30.44 2.78 -25.19
CA VAL A 341 29.09 2.34 -25.58
C VAL A 341 28.07 2.59 -24.44
N VAL A 342 28.50 2.59 -23.18
CA VAL A 342 27.59 2.65 -22.01
C VAL A 342 26.92 4.01 -21.87
N ALA A 343 27.64 5.10 -22.13
CA ALA A 343 27.10 6.46 -22.03
C ALA A 343 25.95 6.73 -23.01
N PRO A 344 26.07 6.44 -24.33
CA PRO A 344 24.95 6.63 -25.25
C PRO A 344 23.76 5.72 -24.98
N ILE A 345 23.97 4.49 -24.49
CA ILE A 345 22.88 3.61 -24.07
C ILE A 345 22.14 4.26 -22.90
N GLY A 346 22.85 4.72 -21.87
CA GLY A 346 22.23 5.41 -20.71
C GLY A 346 21.44 6.64 -21.14
N LEU A 347 21.96 7.43 -22.07
CA LEU A 347 21.26 8.60 -22.61
C LEU A 347 19.99 8.20 -23.38
N GLY A 348 20.06 7.17 -24.22
CA GLY A 348 18.90 6.64 -24.95
C GLY A 348 17.80 6.14 -24.03
N LEU A 349 18.18 5.40 -22.98
CA LEU A 349 17.24 4.91 -21.95
C LEU A 349 16.65 6.06 -21.14
N ALA A 350 17.44 7.09 -20.82
CA ALA A 350 16.95 8.27 -20.12
C ALA A 350 15.93 9.06 -20.97
N ALA A 351 16.22 9.23 -22.27
CA ALA A 351 15.30 9.86 -23.20
C ALA A 351 13.99 9.06 -23.36
N LEU A 352 14.09 7.74 -23.52
CA LEU A 352 12.93 6.84 -23.59
C LEU A 352 12.11 6.93 -22.30
N SER A 353 12.77 6.92 -21.15
CA SER A 353 12.16 7.06 -19.82
C SER A 353 11.39 8.36 -19.70
N ALA A 354 12.00 9.48 -20.11
CA ALA A 354 11.38 10.80 -20.07
C ALA A 354 10.11 10.86 -20.93
N VAL A 355 10.20 10.38 -22.19
CA VAL A 355 9.05 10.35 -23.11
C VAL A 355 7.94 9.45 -22.56
N TRP A 356 8.29 8.25 -22.12
CA TRP A 356 7.33 7.32 -21.54
C TRP A 356 6.58 7.94 -20.35
N THR A 357 7.32 8.57 -19.45
CA THR A 357 6.73 9.19 -18.25
C THR A 357 5.82 10.36 -18.59
N LEU A 358 6.22 11.24 -19.53
CA LEU A 358 5.38 12.36 -19.97
C LEU A 358 4.06 11.90 -20.60
N VAL A 359 4.10 10.78 -21.32
CA VAL A 359 2.90 10.25 -22.00
C VAL A 359 2.04 9.43 -21.05
N ALA A 360 2.65 8.54 -20.26
CA ALA A 360 1.92 7.57 -19.47
C ALA A 360 1.63 8.04 -18.03
N PHE A 361 2.46 8.93 -17.47
CA PHE A 361 2.38 9.32 -16.05
C PHE A 361 2.52 10.84 -15.81
N PRO A 362 1.85 11.71 -16.59
CA PRO A 362 1.90 13.13 -16.31
C PRO A 362 1.24 13.42 -14.94
N PRO A 363 1.65 14.47 -14.21
CA PRO A 363 1.04 14.84 -12.93
C PRO A 363 -0.48 15.02 -13.00
N SER A 364 -0.98 15.55 -14.12
CA SER A 364 -2.42 15.76 -14.36
C SER A 364 -3.22 14.47 -14.57
N ARG A 365 -2.55 13.31 -14.77
CA ARG A 365 -3.26 12.04 -14.93
C ARG A 365 -4.02 11.70 -13.65
N PRO A 366 -5.31 11.32 -13.75
CA PRO A 366 -6.07 10.86 -12.59
C PRO A 366 -5.52 9.53 -12.07
N GLU A 367 -5.94 9.16 -10.90
CA GLU A 367 -5.74 7.82 -10.34
C GLU A 367 -6.35 6.78 -11.28
N GLY A 368 -5.56 5.79 -11.71
CA GLY A 368 -5.91 5.00 -12.89
C GLY A 368 -5.84 3.49 -12.71
N HIS A 369 -5.80 2.97 -11.48
CA HIS A 369 -5.66 1.54 -11.16
C HIS A 369 -6.81 0.65 -11.64
N LEU A 370 -7.78 1.20 -12.35
CA LEU A 370 -8.96 0.47 -12.87
C LEU A 370 -8.80 0.05 -14.33
N GLU A 371 -7.77 0.54 -15.03
CA GLU A 371 -7.57 0.23 -16.44
C GLU A 371 -6.56 -0.90 -16.63
N PRO A 372 -7.00 -2.10 -17.05
CA PRO A 372 -6.10 -3.19 -17.34
C PRO A 372 -5.22 -2.88 -18.56
N THR A 373 -3.99 -3.36 -18.50
CA THR A 373 -3.08 -3.27 -19.65
C THR A 373 -3.58 -4.12 -20.83
N PRO A 374 -3.12 -3.85 -22.07
CA PRO A 374 -3.41 -4.73 -23.19
C PRO A 374 -2.96 -6.18 -22.95
N LEU A 375 -1.84 -6.37 -22.24
CA LEU A 375 -1.37 -7.71 -21.86
C LEU A 375 -2.33 -8.38 -20.87
N ALA A 376 -2.81 -7.66 -19.86
CA ALA A 376 -3.77 -8.18 -18.91
C ALA A 376 -5.07 -8.59 -19.61
N ARG A 377 -5.61 -7.73 -20.48
CA ARG A 377 -6.81 -8.05 -21.29
C ARG A 377 -6.60 -9.31 -22.12
N TRP A 378 -5.46 -9.41 -22.81
CA TRP A 378 -5.14 -10.57 -23.63
C TRP A 378 -5.05 -11.85 -22.78
N LEU A 379 -4.35 -11.81 -21.64
CA LEU A 379 -4.22 -12.96 -20.74
C LEU A 379 -5.58 -13.39 -20.19
N TRP A 380 -6.39 -12.46 -19.71
CA TRP A 380 -7.66 -12.79 -19.08
C TRP A 380 -8.69 -13.30 -20.05
N THR A 381 -8.64 -12.82 -21.32
CA THR A 381 -9.57 -13.29 -22.36
C THR A 381 -9.13 -14.61 -23.01
N ARG A 382 -7.82 -14.84 -23.12
CA ARG A 382 -7.31 -16.03 -23.84
C ARG A 382 -6.81 -17.12 -22.91
N HIS A 383 -6.27 -16.73 -21.77
CA HIS A 383 -5.63 -17.63 -20.82
C HIS A 383 -5.98 -17.26 -19.38
N PRO A 384 -7.27 -17.26 -18.99
CA PRO A 384 -7.71 -16.80 -17.66
C PRO A 384 -7.10 -17.62 -16.51
N MET A 385 -6.59 -18.84 -16.81
CA MET A 385 -5.92 -19.68 -15.83
C MET A 385 -4.46 -19.30 -15.55
N TRP A 386 -3.87 -18.43 -16.39
CA TRP A 386 -2.44 -18.09 -16.26
C TRP A 386 -2.18 -16.88 -15.36
N SER A 387 -3.17 -16.04 -15.18
CA SER A 387 -3.04 -14.83 -14.39
C SER A 387 -4.25 -14.64 -13.50
N ASP A 388 -3.98 -14.56 -12.21
CA ASP A 388 -4.95 -14.27 -11.16
C ASP A 388 -4.66 -12.89 -10.58
N PRO A 389 -5.33 -11.83 -11.05
CA PRO A 389 -5.21 -10.53 -10.41
C PRO A 389 -5.74 -10.59 -8.97
N ARG A 390 -5.20 -9.73 -8.12
CA ARG A 390 -5.62 -9.73 -6.72
C ARG A 390 -7.02 -9.19 -6.59
N PRO A 391 -7.87 -9.82 -5.77
CA PRO A 391 -9.25 -9.38 -5.56
C PRO A 391 -9.34 -7.93 -5.11
N GLU A 392 -8.44 -7.50 -4.22
CA GLU A 392 -8.42 -6.13 -3.69
C GLU A 392 -8.17 -5.08 -4.77
N VAL A 393 -7.41 -5.40 -5.82
CA VAL A 393 -7.15 -4.46 -6.92
C VAL A 393 -8.41 -4.19 -7.71
N PHE A 394 -9.22 -5.22 -7.95
CA PHE A 394 -10.44 -5.09 -8.74
C PHE A 394 -11.69 -4.93 -7.88
N ALA A 395 -11.93 -5.87 -6.98
CA ALA A 395 -13.15 -5.86 -6.19
C ALA A 395 -13.20 -4.63 -5.26
N GLU A 396 -12.11 -4.30 -4.57
CA GLU A 396 -12.03 -3.13 -3.70
C GLU A 396 -12.18 -1.83 -4.49
N ARG A 397 -11.44 -1.68 -5.61
CA ARG A 397 -11.48 -0.47 -6.42
C ARG A 397 -12.79 -0.30 -7.18
N VAL A 398 -13.42 -1.40 -7.55
CA VAL A 398 -14.74 -1.39 -8.18
C VAL A 398 -15.82 -1.06 -7.16
N SER A 399 -15.78 -1.71 -6.02
CA SER A 399 -16.81 -1.57 -4.99
C SER A 399 -16.58 -0.39 -4.05
N HIS A 400 -15.38 0.16 -4.01
CA HIS A 400 -14.93 1.13 -3.00
C HIS A 400 -15.12 0.62 -1.56
N VAL A 401 -15.06 -0.71 -1.39
CA VAL A 401 -15.15 -1.39 -0.09
C VAL A 401 -13.81 -2.04 0.22
N GLU A 402 -13.26 -1.75 1.38
CA GLU A 402 -11.99 -2.29 1.85
C GLU A 402 -12.18 -3.00 3.20
N PRO A 403 -11.76 -4.25 3.32
CA PRO A 403 -11.27 -5.14 2.27
C PRO A 403 -12.41 -5.65 1.37
N PRO A 404 -12.08 -6.06 0.15
CA PRO A 404 -13.09 -6.55 -0.78
C PRO A 404 -13.67 -7.88 -0.32
N VAL A 405 -14.94 -8.08 -0.58
CA VAL A 405 -15.57 -9.38 -0.40
C VAL A 405 -15.15 -10.29 -1.55
N VAL A 406 -14.50 -11.37 -1.20
CA VAL A 406 -14.04 -12.37 -2.16
C VAL A 406 -14.92 -13.61 -2.03
N PRO A 407 -15.54 -14.08 -3.12
CA PRO A 407 -16.33 -15.30 -3.08
C PRO A 407 -15.52 -16.52 -2.62
N ALA A 408 -16.12 -17.34 -1.79
CA ALA A 408 -15.51 -18.59 -1.37
C ALA A 408 -15.61 -19.62 -2.49
N ALA A 409 -14.51 -20.31 -2.77
CA ALA A 409 -14.54 -21.48 -3.62
C ALA A 409 -15.29 -22.62 -2.91
N THR A 410 -16.14 -23.32 -3.66
CA THR A 410 -16.79 -24.55 -3.21
C THR A 410 -16.20 -25.75 -3.94
N PRO A 411 -16.35 -26.98 -3.43
CA PRO A 411 -15.90 -28.18 -4.14
C PRO A 411 -16.45 -28.29 -5.58
N ASP A 412 -17.68 -27.81 -5.77
CA ASP A 412 -18.39 -27.91 -7.06
C ASP A 412 -18.17 -26.68 -7.95
N CYS A 413 -17.46 -25.66 -7.45
CA CYS A 413 -17.24 -24.41 -8.15
C CYS A 413 -15.80 -23.95 -7.99
N GLN A 414 -14.97 -24.26 -8.96
CA GLN A 414 -13.56 -23.89 -8.95
C GLN A 414 -13.31 -22.44 -9.38
N LYS A 415 -14.23 -21.89 -10.17
CA LYS A 415 -14.23 -20.48 -10.57
C LYS A 415 -15.61 -19.89 -10.46
N VAL A 416 -15.66 -18.66 -10.02
CA VAL A 416 -16.89 -17.87 -9.88
C VAL A 416 -16.78 -16.66 -10.79
N LEU A 417 -17.79 -16.49 -11.65
CA LEU A 417 -17.93 -15.30 -12.45
C LEU A 417 -18.67 -14.24 -11.65
N LEU A 418 -18.05 -13.12 -11.42
CA LEU A 418 -18.67 -11.91 -10.89
C LEU A 418 -19.10 -11.02 -12.04
N TYR A 419 -20.39 -10.76 -12.13
CA TYR A 419 -20.99 -9.96 -13.20
C TYR A 419 -21.35 -8.58 -12.67
N GLU A 420 -20.82 -7.53 -13.28
CA GLU A 420 -21.16 -6.18 -12.89
C GLU A 420 -22.63 -5.83 -13.24
N GLY A 421 -23.27 -5.08 -12.35
CA GLY A 421 -24.63 -4.57 -12.55
C GLY A 421 -25.76 -5.55 -12.30
N LEU A 422 -25.57 -6.81 -12.55
CA LEU A 422 -26.55 -7.87 -12.29
C LEU A 422 -26.16 -8.83 -11.20
N TRP A 423 -24.86 -8.90 -10.90
CA TRP A 423 -24.28 -9.80 -9.91
C TRP A 423 -24.79 -11.23 -9.94
N PRO A 424 -25.06 -11.84 -11.09
CA PRO A 424 -25.19 -13.27 -11.11
C PRO A 424 -23.81 -13.85 -10.87
N VAL A 425 -23.70 -14.74 -9.94
CA VAL A 425 -22.51 -15.58 -9.81
C VAL A 425 -22.78 -16.84 -10.59
N HIS A 426 -21.91 -17.12 -11.52
CA HIS A 426 -21.88 -18.38 -12.24
C HIS A 426 -20.64 -19.14 -11.80
N CYS A 427 -20.81 -20.37 -11.37
CA CYS A 427 -19.72 -21.30 -11.21
C CYS A 427 -19.36 -21.84 -12.59
N LEU A 428 -18.09 -21.76 -12.93
CA LEU A 428 -17.58 -22.19 -14.23
C LEU A 428 -16.71 -23.43 -14.07
N PRO A 429 -16.74 -24.33 -15.06
CA PRO A 429 -15.72 -25.36 -15.20
C PRO A 429 -14.33 -24.69 -15.27
N GLN A 430 -13.32 -25.42 -14.85
CA GLN A 430 -11.96 -24.87 -14.68
C GLN A 430 -11.36 -24.32 -15.97
N ASP A 431 -11.79 -24.83 -17.12
CA ASP A 431 -11.13 -24.63 -18.41
C ASP A 431 -11.91 -23.80 -19.43
N ASP A 432 -13.21 -23.57 -19.22
CA ASP A 432 -14.04 -22.80 -20.15
C ASP A 432 -14.78 -21.66 -19.46
N PRO A 433 -14.28 -20.41 -19.57
CA PRO A 433 -15.09 -19.25 -19.24
C PRO A 433 -16.26 -19.16 -20.23
N PRO A 434 -17.47 -18.80 -19.78
CA PRO A 434 -18.59 -18.64 -20.69
C PRO A 434 -18.32 -17.52 -21.67
N ASP A 435 -18.78 -17.65 -22.89
CA ASP A 435 -18.66 -16.66 -23.96
C ASP A 435 -19.16 -15.26 -23.52
N GLU A 436 -20.11 -15.21 -22.61
CA GLU A 436 -20.66 -14.01 -21.99
C GLU A 436 -19.61 -13.14 -21.27
N CYS A 437 -18.49 -13.72 -20.83
CA CYS A 437 -17.37 -13.00 -20.23
C CYS A 437 -16.55 -12.22 -21.25
N PHE A 438 -16.71 -12.48 -22.51
CA PHE A 438 -15.86 -12.00 -23.59
C PHE A 438 -16.57 -11.08 -24.57
N ASP A 439 -17.73 -10.56 -24.19
CA ASP A 439 -18.36 -9.47 -24.92
C ASP A 439 -17.37 -8.29 -25.11
N ALA A 440 -17.46 -7.63 -26.25
CA ALA A 440 -16.46 -6.65 -26.72
C ALA A 440 -16.19 -5.48 -25.77
N GLN A 441 -17.07 -5.23 -24.83
CA GLN A 441 -16.93 -4.15 -23.83
C GLN A 441 -16.57 -4.65 -22.44
N ARG A 442 -16.51 -5.95 -22.22
CA ARG A 442 -16.36 -6.60 -20.93
C ARG A 442 -15.15 -7.49 -20.94
N PHE A 443 -14.51 -7.62 -19.82
CA PHE A 443 -13.49 -8.62 -19.62
C PHE A 443 -13.56 -9.17 -18.20
N CYS A 444 -13.19 -10.43 -18.10
CA CYS A 444 -13.15 -11.15 -16.85
C CYS A 444 -11.71 -11.36 -16.42
N TYR A 445 -11.50 -11.51 -15.15
CA TYR A 445 -10.26 -12.04 -14.64
C TYR A 445 -10.54 -13.20 -13.67
N ALA A 446 -9.55 -14.09 -13.54
CA ALA A 446 -9.62 -15.19 -12.61
C ALA A 446 -8.70 -14.90 -11.42
N ASN A 447 -9.20 -15.14 -10.22
CA ASN A 447 -8.39 -15.17 -9.02
C ASN A 447 -8.41 -16.57 -8.42
N ARG A 448 -7.23 -17.10 -8.10
CA ARG A 448 -7.09 -18.43 -7.49
C ARG A 448 -7.02 -18.32 -6.00
N THR A 449 -7.77 -19.15 -5.32
CA THR A 449 -7.61 -19.35 -3.88
C THR A 449 -6.40 -20.26 -3.61
N ALA A 450 -5.99 -20.33 -2.32
CA ALA A 450 -4.94 -21.24 -1.90
C ALA A 450 -5.23 -22.73 -2.17
N THR A 451 -6.49 -23.09 -2.45
CA THR A 451 -6.93 -24.45 -2.78
C THR A 451 -6.90 -24.72 -4.29
N GLY A 452 -6.47 -23.77 -5.11
CA GLY A 452 -6.48 -23.89 -6.57
C GLY A 452 -7.82 -23.53 -7.21
N ALA A 453 -8.87 -23.36 -6.43
CA ALA A 453 -10.13 -22.83 -6.94
C ALA A 453 -10.01 -21.34 -7.24
N GLY A 454 -10.79 -20.84 -8.17
CA GLY A 454 -10.74 -19.47 -8.61
C GLY A 454 -12.11 -18.88 -8.85
N TYR A 455 -12.15 -17.61 -9.15
CA TYR A 455 -13.34 -16.89 -9.57
C TYR A 455 -12.97 -15.91 -10.67
N LEU A 456 -13.94 -15.64 -11.53
CA LEU A 456 -13.82 -14.66 -12.58
C LEU A 456 -14.58 -13.42 -12.18
N PHE A 457 -13.94 -12.27 -12.33
CA PHE A 457 -14.58 -10.97 -12.19
C PHE A 457 -14.85 -10.40 -13.57
N LEU A 458 -16.05 -9.97 -13.79
CA LEU A 458 -16.39 -9.17 -14.95
C LEU A 458 -16.15 -7.71 -14.63
N VAL A 459 -15.26 -7.10 -15.37
CA VAL A 459 -14.89 -5.71 -15.18
C VAL A 459 -15.42 -4.90 -16.34
N GLU A 460 -16.40 -4.09 -16.08
CA GLU A 460 -16.92 -3.10 -17.03
C GLU A 460 -17.14 -1.77 -16.38
N PRO A 461 -17.36 -0.68 -17.19
CA PRO A 461 -17.27 0.66 -16.65
C PRO A 461 -17.92 0.74 -15.30
N LEU A 462 -17.08 0.93 -14.35
CA LEU A 462 -17.27 0.66 -12.95
C LEU A 462 -18.25 1.65 -12.40
N ARG A 463 -19.40 1.18 -12.04
CA ARG A 463 -20.31 1.95 -11.22
C ARG A 463 -19.83 1.85 -9.78
N PRO A 464 -19.67 2.98 -9.10
CA PRO A 464 -19.31 2.98 -7.70
C PRO A 464 -20.35 2.24 -6.87
N ALA A 465 -19.87 1.53 -5.90
CA ALA A 465 -20.60 0.84 -4.86
C ALA A 465 -21.36 -0.42 -5.26
N PHE A 466 -20.70 -1.48 -4.98
CA PHE A 466 -21.29 -2.74 -4.72
C PHE A 466 -21.97 -2.73 -3.37
N PRO A 467 -23.28 -2.71 -3.24
CA PRO A 467 -23.87 -3.06 -1.97
C PRO A 467 -23.52 -4.51 -1.68
N ILE A 468 -23.11 -4.82 -0.50
CA ILE A 468 -22.74 -6.16 -0.07
C ILE A 468 -23.84 -7.20 -0.28
N VAL A 469 -25.09 -6.76 -0.22
CA VAL A 469 -26.25 -7.58 -0.60
C VAL A 469 -26.09 -8.18 -1.98
N GLN A 470 -25.25 -7.59 -2.83
CA GLN A 470 -24.95 -8.09 -4.16
C GLN A 470 -23.75 -9.02 -4.17
N ALA A 471 -22.70 -8.75 -3.40
CA ALA A 471 -21.63 -9.72 -3.19
C ALA A 471 -22.18 -11.05 -2.65
N ASP A 472 -23.21 -10.96 -1.82
CA ASP A 472 -23.99 -12.07 -1.34
C ASP A 472 -24.62 -12.95 -2.46
N ARG A 473 -24.95 -12.34 -3.60
CA ARG A 473 -25.45 -13.08 -4.78
C ARG A 473 -24.31 -13.75 -5.57
N THR A 474 -23.07 -13.30 -5.34
CA THR A 474 -21.90 -13.85 -6.03
C THR A 474 -21.37 -15.11 -5.35
N TRP A 475 -21.69 -15.35 -4.09
CA TRP A 475 -21.35 -16.60 -3.42
C TRP A 475 -22.33 -17.67 -3.88
N SER A 476 -21.78 -18.77 -4.34
CA SER A 476 -22.51 -19.84 -4.99
C SER A 476 -23.94 -19.97 -4.50
N ARG A 477 -24.85 -19.94 -5.37
CA ARG A 477 -26.28 -19.69 -5.26
C ARG A 477 -26.99 -20.27 -4.04
N GLN A 478 -26.36 -21.09 -3.21
CA GLN A 478 -27.09 -21.84 -2.19
C GLN A 478 -26.21 -22.57 -1.17
N THR A 479 -25.02 -22.09 -0.87
CA THR A 479 -24.35 -22.67 0.29
C THR A 479 -25.09 -22.27 1.55
N PRO A 480 -25.20 -23.16 2.55
CA PRO A 480 -25.72 -22.84 3.87
C PRO A 480 -25.05 -21.58 4.45
N ALA A 481 -23.78 -21.37 4.15
CA ALA A 481 -23.01 -20.21 4.55
C ALA A 481 -23.62 -18.87 4.09
N VAL A 482 -24.07 -18.78 2.85
CA VAL A 482 -24.67 -17.55 2.31
C VAL A 482 -26.03 -17.28 2.97
N ALA A 483 -26.85 -18.29 3.14
CA ALA A 483 -28.15 -18.16 3.79
C ALA A 483 -27.99 -17.68 5.23
N THR A 484 -27.07 -18.29 5.98
CA THR A 484 -26.75 -17.92 7.35
C THR A 484 -26.20 -16.51 7.42
N MET A 485 -25.27 -16.15 6.56
CA MET A 485 -24.69 -14.82 6.53
C MET A 485 -25.74 -13.74 6.26
N ARG A 486 -26.63 -13.96 5.29
CA ARG A 486 -27.76 -13.06 4.99
C ARG A 486 -28.65 -12.81 6.22
N GLN A 487 -28.90 -13.86 6.97
CA GLN A 487 -29.70 -13.75 8.18
C GLN A 487 -28.97 -12.93 9.25
N LEU A 488 -27.66 -13.14 9.40
CA LEU A 488 -26.85 -12.47 10.41
C LEU A 488 -26.68 -10.97 10.12
N ILE A 489 -26.55 -10.58 8.87
CA ILE A 489 -26.34 -9.17 8.46
C ILE A 489 -27.64 -8.42 8.16
N ARG A 490 -28.79 -9.06 8.28
CA ARG A 490 -30.07 -8.42 7.99
C ARG A 490 -30.28 -7.17 8.85
N GLY A 491 -30.50 -6.03 8.20
CA GLY A 491 -30.69 -4.75 8.87
C GLY A 491 -29.42 -4.10 9.39
N LEU A 492 -28.25 -4.62 9.01
CA LEU A 492 -26.96 -3.98 9.24
C LEU A 492 -26.51 -3.23 7.99
N ASP A 493 -25.98 -2.05 8.19
CA ASP A 493 -25.32 -1.30 7.12
C ASP A 493 -23.86 -1.75 6.98
N PHE A 494 -23.30 -1.51 5.81
CA PHE A 494 -21.87 -1.51 5.69
C PHE A 494 -21.30 -0.49 6.65
N ALA A 495 -20.53 -0.98 7.57
CA ALA A 495 -19.84 -0.08 8.44
C ALA A 495 -18.65 0.52 7.73
N GLU A 496 -18.80 1.78 7.37
CA GLU A 496 -17.67 2.63 7.68
C GLU A 496 -17.41 2.53 9.18
N PRO A 497 -16.16 2.37 9.64
CA PRO A 497 -15.82 2.17 11.06
C PRO A 497 -16.21 3.33 11.97
N ALA A 498 -16.65 4.45 11.43
CA ALA A 498 -17.09 5.61 12.17
C ALA A 498 -18.38 5.36 12.94
N GLY A 499 -18.25 4.81 14.11
CA GLY A 499 -19.37 4.45 14.97
C GLY A 499 -19.43 2.97 15.35
N ALA A 500 -18.56 2.15 14.77
CA ALA A 500 -18.54 0.73 15.05
C ALA A 500 -18.36 0.43 16.55
N LEU A 501 -19.23 -0.42 17.07
CA LEU A 501 -19.14 -0.92 18.45
C LEU A 501 -17.88 -1.78 18.66
N VAL A 502 -17.41 -2.40 17.60
CA VAL A 502 -16.27 -3.31 17.58
C VAL A 502 -15.32 -2.90 16.49
N SER A 503 -14.05 -2.76 16.81
CA SER A 503 -13.00 -2.51 15.85
C SER A 503 -11.99 -3.65 15.79
N LEU A 504 -11.67 -4.07 14.58
CA LEU A 504 -10.63 -5.03 14.33
C LEU A 504 -9.26 -4.45 14.65
N ARG A 505 -8.42 -5.21 15.35
CA ARG A 505 -7.07 -4.79 15.78
C ARG A 505 -5.97 -5.71 15.28
N GLY A 506 -6.30 -6.86 14.77
CA GLY A 506 -5.36 -7.79 14.18
C GLY A 506 -6.02 -9.09 13.78
N VAL A 507 -5.38 -9.79 12.86
CA VAL A 507 -5.80 -11.11 12.39
C VAL A 507 -4.56 -11.99 12.33
N TRP A 508 -4.62 -13.17 12.95
CA TRP A 508 -3.52 -14.14 12.97
C TRP A 508 -4.04 -15.46 12.40
N ASN A 509 -3.33 -15.97 11.42
CA ASN A 509 -3.62 -17.25 10.77
C ASN A 509 -5.07 -17.41 10.27
N ALA A 510 -5.73 -16.30 9.99
CA ALA A 510 -7.05 -16.21 9.38
C ALA A 510 -7.08 -15.11 8.33
N ALA A 511 -8.04 -15.14 7.44
CA ALA A 511 -8.36 -14.06 6.53
C ALA A 511 -9.64 -13.37 7.02
N TRP A 512 -9.54 -12.10 7.36
CA TRP A 512 -10.70 -11.26 7.57
C TRP A 512 -11.19 -10.77 6.21
N LEU A 513 -12.47 -10.97 5.94
CA LEU A 513 -13.02 -10.74 4.61
C LEU A 513 -13.99 -9.54 4.60
N GLN A 514 -14.79 -9.34 5.64
CA GLN A 514 -15.77 -8.26 5.68
C GLN A 514 -16.32 -7.97 7.08
N GLN A 515 -16.81 -6.75 7.28
CA GLN A 515 -17.48 -6.31 8.50
C GLN A 515 -18.79 -5.57 8.20
N TRP A 516 -19.81 -5.82 9.01
CA TRP A 516 -21.07 -5.08 9.06
C TRP A 516 -21.31 -4.60 10.47
N SER A 517 -21.87 -3.43 10.63
CA SER A 517 -22.19 -2.89 11.95
C SER A 517 -23.51 -2.13 11.91
N GLY A 518 -24.23 -2.25 13.00
CA GLY A 518 -25.39 -1.45 13.34
C GLY A 518 -25.23 -0.85 14.73
N PRO A 519 -26.25 -0.21 15.25
CA PRO A 519 -26.19 0.45 16.57
C PRO A 519 -25.96 -0.52 17.74
N THR A 520 -26.38 -1.78 17.59
CA THR A 520 -26.33 -2.78 18.68
C THR A 520 -25.60 -4.06 18.29
N LYS A 521 -25.18 -4.21 17.04
CA LYS A 521 -24.63 -5.46 16.53
C LYS A 521 -23.55 -5.20 15.51
N SER A 522 -22.48 -5.99 15.55
CA SER A 522 -21.47 -6.06 14.49
C SER A 522 -21.27 -7.51 14.06
N VAL A 523 -21.00 -7.72 12.78
CA VAL A 523 -20.74 -9.06 12.22
C VAL A 523 -19.47 -9.00 11.40
N PHE A 524 -18.54 -9.88 11.71
CA PHE A 524 -17.31 -10.05 10.92
C PHE A 524 -17.39 -11.37 10.17
N TYR A 525 -17.07 -11.35 8.90
CA TYR A 525 -16.84 -12.54 8.11
C TYR A 525 -15.36 -12.85 8.09
N VAL A 526 -15.00 -14.03 8.53
CA VAL A 526 -13.62 -14.47 8.67
C VAL A 526 -13.48 -15.88 8.08
N ARG A 527 -12.37 -16.12 7.39
CA ARG A 527 -11.98 -17.47 6.99
C ARG A 527 -10.81 -17.91 7.85
N ASN A 528 -10.98 -19.01 8.57
CA ASN A 528 -9.90 -19.65 9.27
C ASN A 528 -8.98 -20.39 8.29
N THR A 529 -7.67 -20.22 8.46
CA THR A 529 -6.67 -20.87 7.62
C THR A 529 -5.77 -21.86 8.36
N ARG A 530 -5.79 -21.85 9.71
CA ARG A 530 -4.94 -22.69 10.57
C ARG A 530 -5.54 -22.87 11.96
N ALA A 531 -5.07 -23.88 12.66
CA ALA A 531 -5.55 -24.28 13.99
C ALA A 531 -5.42 -23.23 15.10
N ASP A 532 -4.47 -22.32 15.01
CA ASP A 532 -4.23 -21.26 16.00
C ASP A 532 -4.73 -19.89 15.55
N ALA A 533 -5.71 -19.89 14.65
CA ALA A 533 -6.29 -18.67 14.13
C ALA A 533 -7.02 -17.87 15.21
N ARG A 534 -6.89 -16.56 15.15
CA ARG A 534 -7.55 -15.63 16.07
C ARG A 534 -7.71 -14.26 15.45
N ILE A 535 -8.67 -13.50 15.94
CA ILE A 535 -8.80 -12.08 15.65
C ILE A 535 -8.65 -11.26 16.93
N GLY A 536 -7.96 -10.14 16.85
CA GLY A 536 -7.89 -9.14 17.90
C GLY A 536 -8.93 -8.06 17.67
N VAL A 537 -9.71 -7.76 18.67
CA VAL A 537 -10.79 -6.75 18.61
C VAL A 537 -10.70 -5.80 19.79
N ARG A 538 -11.18 -4.58 19.60
CA ARG A 538 -11.45 -3.64 20.68
C ARG A 538 -12.95 -3.35 20.69
N VAL A 539 -13.55 -3.46 21.86
CA VAL A 539 -14.97 -3.18 22.07
C VAL A 539 -15.14 -1.91 22.89
N ARG A 540 -16.21 -1.16 22.64
CA ARG A 540 -16.53 0.08 23.37
C ARG A 540 -17.37 -0.14 24.62
N GLN A 541 -18.07 -1.25 24.66
CA GLN A 541 -18.92 -1.66 25.78
C GLN A 541 -18.77 -3.17 25.98
N ARG A 542 -19.32 -3.71 27.05
CA ARG A 542 -19.36 -5.15 27.27
C ARG A 542 -20.09 -5.84 26.14
N MET A 543 -19.44 -6.78 25.49
CA MET A 543 -19.99 -7.49 24.35
C MET A 543 -19.78 -8.99 24.46
N LEU A 544 -20.57 -9.72 23.71
CA LEU A 544 -20.46 -11.14 23.54
C LEU A 544 -20.06 -11.39 22.09
N ALA A 545 -18.95 -12.07 21.85
CA ALA A 545 -18.52 -12.51 20.53
C ALA A 545 -18.94 -13.96 20.33
N ARG A 546 -19.87 -14.20 19.40
CA ARG A 546 -20.36 -15.54 19.05
C ARG A 546 -19.73 -15.95 17.73
N VAL A 547 -19.02 -17.07 17.71
CA VAL A 547 -18.39 -17.62 16.50
C VAL A 547 -19.34 -18.66 15.91
N ILE A 548 -19.71 -18.45 14.66
CA ILE A 548 -20.69 -19.27 13.94
C ILE A 548 -20.01 -19.91 12.74
N ASP A 549 -20.05 -21.22 12.63
CA ASP A 549 -19.70 -21.95 11.42
C ASP A 549 -20.78 -21.70 10.36
N LEU A 550 -20.46 -20.98 9.33
CA LEU A 550 -21.41 -20.59 8.30
C LEU A 550 -21.89 -21.77 7.46
N ASN A 551 -21.03 -22.76 7.26
CA ASN A 551 -21.39 -23.95 6.46
C ASN A 551 -22.36 -24.88 7.18
N ARG A 552 -22.24 -24.95 8.51
CA ARG A 552 -23.11 -25.77 9.36
C ARG A 552 -24.26 -24.99 9.97
N SER A 553 -24.20 -23.66 9.90
CA SER A 553 -25.16 -22.74 10.55
C SER A 553 -25.25 -22.96 12.06
N VAL A 554 -24.15 -23.29 12.70
CA VAL A 554 -24.08 -23.62 14.13
C VAL A 554 -23.12 -22.68 14.85
N GLU A 555 -23.53 -22.20 16.01
CA GLU A 555 -22.64 -21.52 16.94
C GLU A 555 -21.66 -22.52 17.55
N ILE A 556 -20.36 -22.24 17.42
CA ILE A 556 -19.30 -23.15 17.83
C ILE A 556 -18.49 -22.63 19.01
N ALA A 557 -18.55 -21.32 19.29
CA ALA A 557 -17.87 -20.74 20.44
C ALA A 557 -18.50 -19.38 20.79
N THR A 558 -18.33 -18.99 22.06
CA THR A 558 -18.78 -17.69 22.56
C THR A 558 -17.75 -17.14 23.55
N TYR A 559 -17.41 -15.87 23.41
CA TYR A 559 -16.40 -15.19 24.22
C TYR A 559 -16.95 -13.87 24.77
N PRO A 560 -16.91 -13.67 26.11
CA PRO A 560 -17.19 -12.36 26.70
C PRO A 560 -16.02 -11.40 26.42
N LEU A 561 -16.32 -10.17 26.06
CA LEU A 561 -15.36 -9.11 25.79
C LEU A 561 -15.63 -7.92 26.69
N GLU A 562 -14.58 -7.37 27.29
CA GLU A 562 -14.66 -6.23 28.21
C GLU A 562 -14.12 -4.95 27.56
N PRO A 563 -14.76 -3.79 27.75
CA PRO A 563 -14.28 -2.53 27.20
C PRO A 563 -13.03 -2.05 27.94
N GLY A 564 -12.19 -1.28 27.27
CA GLY A 564 -11.12 -0.52 27.90
C GLY A 564 -9.85 -1.30 28.24
N THR A 565 -9.70 -2.54 27.78
CA THR A 565 -8.43 -3.28 27.91
C THR A 565 -7.32 -2.60 27.11
N ARG A 566 -6.11 -2.50 27.70
CA ARG A 566 -4.93 -1.90 27.03
C ARG A 566 -4.51 -2.68 25.79
N HIS A 567 -4.84 -3.95 25.74
CA HIS A 567 -4.52 -4.84 24.63
C HIS A 567 -5.82 -5.25 23.93
N PRO A 568 -5.77 -5.48 22.59
CA PRO A 568 -6.91 -6.05 21.90
C PRO A 568 -7.28 -7.39 22.52
N GLU A 569 -8.56 -7.61 22.73
CA GLU A 569 -9.04 -8.91 23.15
C GLU A 569 -8.96 -9.88 21.98
N ASN A 570 -8.44 -11.06 22.23
CA ASN A 570 -8.30 -12.10 21.23
C ASN A 570 -9.53 -13.00 21.24
N VAL A 571 -10.19 -13.11 20.10
CA VAL A 571 -11.23 -14.10 19.84
C VAL A 571 -10.57 -15.27 19.12
N PRO A 572 -10.32 -16.40 19.78
CA PRO A 572 -9.81 -17.59 19.13
C PRO A 572 -10.81 -18.11 18.10
N LEU A 573 -10.30 -18.63 17.00
CA LEU A 573 -11.11 -19.25 15.97
C LEU A 573 -10.90 -20.77 16.06
N PRO A 574 -11.97 -21.55 16.09
CA PRO A 574 -11.85 -22.99 16.19
C PRO A 574 -11.21 -23.61 14.96
N ASP A 575 -10.61 -24.77 15.16
CA ASP A 575 -9.96 -25.54 14.12
C ASP A 575 -10.91 -25.90 13.01
N ALA A 576 -10.70 -25.38 11.86
CA ALA A 576 -11.01 -25.92 10.54
C ALA A 576 -10.84 -24.85 9.47
N SER A 577 -10.61 -25.25 8.25
CA SER A 577 -10.74 -24.43 7.04
C SER A 577 -12.23 -24.07 6.84
N ALA A 578 -12.80 -23.27 7.72
CA ALA A 578 -14.23 -22.94 7.74
C ALA A 578 -14.45 -21.46 7.46
N ASP A 579 -15.52 -21.17 6.77
CA ASP A 579 -16.07 -19.84 6.68
C ASP A 579 -16.84 -19.55 7.99
N LEU A 580 -16.41 -18.52 8.70
CA LEU A 580 -16.92 -18.18 10.02
C LEU A 580 -17.55 -16.79 10.01
N ALA A 581 -18.66 -16.64 10.73
CA ALA A 581 -19.12 -15.34 11.16
C ALA A 581 -18.83 -15.13 12.64
N ILE A 582 -18.36 -13.95 13.01
CA ILE A 582 -18.23 -13.55 14.40
C ILE A 582 -19.24 -12.44 14.63
N VAL A 583 -20.22 -12.74 15.47
CA VAL A 583 -21.32 -11.83 15.81
C VAL A 583 -21.02 -11.22 17.16
N PHE A 584 -20.94 -9.90 17.20
CA PHE A 584 -20.74 -9.12 18.41
C PHE A 584 -22.05 -8.44 18.80
N GLU A 585 -22.53 -8.74 19.98
CA GLU A 585 -23.76 -8.19 20.55
C GLU A 585 -23.50 -7.68 21.97
N PRO A 586 -24.18 -6.63 22.45
CA PRO A 586 -24.10 -6.20 23.86
C PRO A 586 -24.43 -7.34 24.78
N ARG A 587 -23.67 -7.41 25.89
CA ARG A 587 -23.89 -8.38 26.95
C ARG A 587 -24.87 -7.86 27.99
#